data_fb1723dad640a0e0bb10f50c358b1c14
#
_entry.id   fb1723dad640a0e0bb10f50c358b1c14
#
_cell.length_a   1.000
_cell.length_b   1.000
_cell.length_c   1.000
_cell.angle_alpha   90.00
_cell.angle_beta   90.00
_cell.angle_gamma   90.00
#
_symmetry.space_group_name_H-M   'P 1'
#
loop_
_entity.id
_entity.type
_entity.pdbx_description
1 polymer ?
#
loop_
_entity_poly.entity_id
_entity_poly.type
_entity_poly.pdbx_seq_one_letter_code
_entity_poly.pdbx_strand_id
1 'polypeptide(L)'
;MKTLCTLSACLLLGGCVTLSGQYSLHGEDSRGQPALPNMLIHAHGSQIYSMRRVLCDNPNVHLVRIVDSASGIELASESPYRCP
;
A
#
# COMPACT_ATOMS: atom_id res chain seq x y z
N MET A 1 -2.37 33.32 2.68
CA MET A 1 -2.29 32.81 2.45
C MET A 1 -1.54 32.25 2.17
N LYS A 2 -0.93 32.00 2.16
CA LYS A 2 -0.14 31.46 1.90
C LYS A 2 0.14 30.24 2.44
N THR A 3 0.03 29.93 3.41
CA THR A 3 0.10 28.69 4.09
C THR A 3 -0.64 27.62 3.42
N LEU A 4 -1.60 27.94 2.68
CA LEU A 4 -2.34 26.98 1.91
C LEU A 4 -1.47 26.20 0.99
N CYS A 5 -0.46 26.80 0.46
CA CYS A 5 0.41 26.13 -0.46
C CYS A 5 1.14 24.99 0.19
N THR A 6 1.49 25.18 1.43
CA THR A 6 2.22 24.15 2.13
C THR A 6 1.40 22.91 2.32
N LEU A 7 0.17 23.10 2.71
CA LEU A 7 -0.73 21.97 2.87
C LEU A 7 -0.99 21.29 1.54
N SER A 8 -1.13 22.10 0.53
CA SER A 8 -1.35 21.55 -0.78
C SER A 8 -0.21 20.69 -1.24
N ALA A 9 0.99 21.09 -0.92
CA ALA A 9 2.14 20.29 -1.32
C ALA A 9 2.06 18.90 -0.72
N CYS A 10 1.68 18.82 0.52
CA CYS A 10 1.55 17.53 1.15
C CYS A 10 0.46 16.69 0.50
N LEU A 11 -0.63 17.34 0.18
CA LEU A 11 -1.72 16.65 -0.49
C LEU A 11 -1.36 16.22 -1.89
N LEU A 12 -0.59 17.03 -2.57
CA LEU A 12 -0.15 16.69 -3.91
C LEU A 12 0.75 15.49 -3.91
N LEU A 13 1.45 15.30 -2.82
CA LEU A 13 2.29 14.13 -2.68
C LEU A 13 1.49 12.90 -2.32
N GLY A 14 0.21 13.03 -2.28
CA GLY A 14 -0.79 12.03 -1.97
C GLY A 14 -0.39 10.59 -1.71
N GLY A 15 0.73 10.16 -2.15
CA GLY A 15 1.20 8.83 -1.87
C GLY A 15 2.09 8.73 -0.64
N CYS A 16 2.25 9.80 0.10
CA CYS A 16 3.10 9.75 1.28
C CYS A 16 2.51 8.85 2.35
N VAL A 17 3.36 8.01 2.91
CA VAL A 17 2.98 7.17 4.01
C VAL A 17 2.94 8.02 5.26
N THR A 18 1.87 7.91 6.03
CA THR A 18 1.77 8.62 7.29
C THR A 18 1.80 7.62 8.44
N LEU A 19 2.27 8.07 9.58
CA LEU A 19 2.35 7.18 10.74
C LEU A 19 0.98 6.78 11.26
N SER A 20 -0.04 7.56 10.95
CA SER A 20 -1.40 7.27 11.39
C SER A 20 -2.24 6.60 10.32
N GLY A 21 -1.68 6.37 9.14
CA GLY A 21 -2.44 5.79 8.05
C GLY A 21 -2.75 4.32 8.28
N GLN A 22 -3.91 3.91 7.83
CA GLN A 22 -4.33 2.51 7.86
C GLN A 22 -4.38 2.01 6.43
N TYR A 23 -3.74 0.89 6.18
CA TYR A 23 -3.62 0.36 4.83
C TYR A 23 -4.00 -1.11 4.78
N SER A 24 -4.48 -1.53 3.62
CA SER A 24 -4.77 -2.94 3.35
C SER A 24 -3.83 -3.42 2.26
N LEU A 25 -3.26 -4.60 2.44
CA LEU A 25 -2.34 -5.16 1.48
C LEU A 25 -2.95 -6.41 0.86
N HIS A 26 -2.82 -6.52 -0.46
CA HIS A 26 -3.34 -7.65 -1.23
C HIS A 26 -2.23 -8.23 -2.08
N GLY A 27 -2.01 -9.53 -2.00
CA GLY A 27 -1.03 -10.21 -2.83
C GLY A 27 -1.68 -10.73 -4.10
N GLU A 28 -1.03 -10.52 -5.23
CA GLU A 28 -1.48 -11.03 -6.52
C GLU A 28 -0.45 -11.97 -7.11
N ASP A 29 -0.91 -12.96 -7.87
CA ASP A 29 -0.03 -13.90 -8.53
C ASP A 29 0.45 -13.31 -9.86
N SER A 30 1.19 -14.10 -10.64
CA SER A 30 1.75 -13.61 -11.90
C SER A 30 0.70 -13.29 -12.95
N ARG A 31 -0.53 -13.72 -12.74
CA ARG A 31 -1.63 -13.46 -13.68
C ARG A 31 -2.53 -12.33 -13.21
N GLY A 32 -2.17 -11.67 -12.11
CA GLY A 32 -2.97 -10.59 -11.58
C GLY A 32 -4.17 -11.04 -10.77
N GLN A 33 -4.23 -12.32 -10.41
CA GLN A 33 -5.32 -12.86 -9.60
C GLN A 33 -4.92 -12.86 -8.13
N PRO A 34 -5.90 -12.79 -7.21
CA PRO A 34 -5.56 -12.83 -5.79
C PRO A 34 -4.81 -14.12 -5.47
N ALA A 35 -3.60 -13.98 -4.98
CA ALA A 35 -2.78 -15.13 -4.61
C ALA A 35 -3.25 -15.75 -3.30
N LEU A 36 -3.80 -14.91 -2.43
CA LEU A 36 -4.25 -15.32 -1.11
C LEU A 36 -5.67 -14.78 -0.90
N PRO A 37 -6.66 -15.37 -1.59
CA PRO A 37 -7.98 -14.76 -1.66
C PRO A 37 -8.71 -14.63 -0.32
N ASN A 38 -8.37 -15.45 0.65
CA ASN A 38 -9.01 -15.39 1.94
C ASN A 38 -8.17 -14.66 2.99
N MET A 39 -7.10 -14.01 2.57
CA MET A 39 -6.21 -13.32 3.48
C MET A 39 -6.20 -11.83 3.18
N LEU A 40 -6.53 -11.03 4.17
CA LEU A 40 -6.46 -9.59 4.07
C LEU A 40 -5.53 -9.11 5.17
N ILE A 41 -4.49 -8.43 4.80
CA ILE A 41 -3.51 -7.93 5.75
C ILE A 41 -3.71 -6.44 5.93
N HIS A 42 -3.83 -6.03 7.18
CA HIS A 42 -3.91 -4.62 7.51
C HIS A 42 -2.59 -4.17 8.11
N ALA A 43 -2.17 -2.99 7.77
CA ALA A 43 -0.94 -2.42 8.29
C ALA A 43 -1.15 -0.96 8.63
N HIS A 44 -0.43 -0.51 9.65
CA HIS A 44 -0.54 0.86 10.15
C HIS A 44 0.76 1.58 9.84
N GLY A 45 0.65 2.66 9.09
CA GLY A 45 1.82 3.49 8.79
C GLY A 45 2.92 2.70 8.11
N SER A 46 4.12 2.81 8.61
CA SER A 46 5.29 2.18 7.99
C SER A 46 5.30 0.66 8.11
N GLN A 47 4.35 0.07 8.80
CA GLN A 47 4.25 -1.38 8.86
C GLN A 47 4.00 -1.98 7.48
N ILE A 48 3.58 -1.17 6.52
CA ILE A 48 3.36 -1.67 5.16
C ILE A 48 4.63 -2.29 4.59
N TYR A 49 5.78 -1.76 4.97
CA TYR A 49 7.05 -2.28 4.44
C TYR A 49 7.34 -3.69 4.95
N SER A 50 7.07 -3.94 6.21
CA SER A 50 7.25 -5.27 6.77
C SER A 50 6.21 -6.24 6.22
N MET A 51 4.97 -5.80 6.12
CA MET A 51 3.90 -6.66 5.67
C MET A 51 4.05 -7.04 4.20
N ARG A 52 4.48 -6.11 3.36
CA ARG A 52 4.68 -6.47 1.95
C ARG A 52 5.81 -7.48 1.80
N ARG A 53 6.82 -7.40 2.67
CA ARG A 53 7.89 -8.39 2.65
C ARG A 53 7.37 -9.76 3.03
N VAL A 54 6.53 -9.81 4.06
CA VAL A 54 5.92 -11.07 4.48
C VAL A 54 5.10 -11.67 3.35
N LEU A 55 4.32 -10.84 2.66
CA LEU A 55 3.55 -11.31 1.52
C LEU A 55 4.45 -11.82 0.41
N CYS A 56 5.51 -11.09 0.11
CA CYS A 56 6.42 -11.49 -0.95
C CYS A 56 7.21 -12.75 -0.63
N ASP A 57 7.27 -13.14 0.63
CA ASP A 57 7.91 -14.41 0.98
C ASP A 57 7.11 -15.60 0.52
N ASN A 58 5.82 -15.41 0.24
CA ASN A 58 5.01 -16.48 -0.30
C ASN A 58 5.32 -16.62 -1.79
N PRO A 59 5.71 -17.81 -2.25
CA PRO A 59 6.13 -17.98 -3.65
C PRO A 59 5.02 -17.73 -4.67
N ASN A 60 3.77 -17.72 -4.24
CA ASN A 60 2.66 -17.46 -5.16
C ASN A 60 2.38 -15.96 -5.32
N VAL A 61 3.00 -15.13 -4.49
CA VAL A 61 2.77 -13.69 -4.55
C VAL A 61 3.86 -13.05 -5.42
N HIS A 62 3.44 -12.40 -6.48
CA HIS A 62 4.35 -11.70 -7.39
C HIS A 62 4.24 -10.20 -7.25
N LEU A 63 3.13 -9.72 -6.72
CA LEU A 63 2.86 -8.30 -6.65
C LEU A 63 2.01 -8.02 -5.42
N VAL A 64 2.28 -6.91 -4.76
CA VAL A 64 1.50 -6.50 -3.59
C VAL A 64 0.86 -5.14 -3.89
N ARG A 65 -0.44 -5.06 -3.70
CA ARG A 65 -1.14 -3.79 -3.81
C ARG A 65 -1.44 -3.27 -2.41
N ILE A 66 -1.19 -2.00 -2.24
CA ILE A 66 -1.35 -1.33 -0.96
C ILE A 66 -2.41 -0.25 -1.13
N VAL A 67 -3.48 -0.36 -0.36
CA VAL A 67 -4.65 0.48 -0.50
C VAL A 67 -4.94 1.17 0.81
N ASP A 68 -5.24 2.47 0.75
CA ASP A 68 -5.66 3.21 1.93
C ASP A 68 -7.02 2.66 2.36
N SER A 69 -7.10 2.21 3.60
CA SER A 69 -8.32 1.55 4.08
C SER A 69 -9.51 2.50 4.17
N ALA A 70 -9.24 3.76 4.44
CA ALA A 70 -10.33 4.73 4.60
C ALA A 70 -10.92 5.16 3.28
N SER A 71 -10.08 5.37 2.27
CA SER A 71 -10.53 5.89 0.99
C SER A 71 -10.73 4.84 -0.09
N GLY A 72 -10.09 3.68 0.09
CA GLY A 72 -10.10 2.65 -0.94
C GLY A 72 -9.19 2.98 -2.11
N ILE A 73 -8.37 4.00 -1.98
CA ILE A 73 -7.49 4.42 -3.07
C ILE A 73 -6.12 3.80 -2.88
N GLU A 74 -5.58 3.31 -3.98
CA GLU A 74 -4.27 2.69 -3.98
C GLU A 74 -3.20 3.74 -3.65
N LEU A 75 -2.22 3.36 -2.83
CA LEU A 75 -1.16 4.26 -2.37
C LEU A 75 -0.15 4.42 -3.49
N ALA A 76 -0.26 5.50 -4.23
CA ALA A 76 0.44 5.67 -5.50
C ALA A 76 1.96 5.55 -5.41
N SER A 77 2.56 6.00 -4.31
CA SER A 77 4.02 5.98 -4.21
C SER A 77 4.57 4.60 -3.89
N GLU A 78 3.74 3.70 -3.35
CA GLU A 78 4.23 2.41 -2.87
C GLU A 78 3.56 1.23 -3.56
N SER A 79 2.55 1.47 -4.36
CA SER A 79 1.75 0.42 -4.95
C SER A 79 1.61 0.63 -6.45
N PRO A 80 1.61 -0.41 -7.24
CA PRO A 80 1.85 -1.79 -6.84
C PRO A 80 3.34 -2.06 -6.60
N TYR A 81 3.60 -2.94 -5.66
CA TYR A 81 4.97 -3.32 -5.33
C TYR A 81 5.25 -4.70 -5.93
N ARG A 82 6.23 -4.74 -6.81
CA ARG A 82 6.62 -6.00 -7.44
C ARG A 82 7.60 -6.72 -6.53
N CYS A 83 7.29 -7.96 -6.20
CA CYS A 83 8.18 -8.75 -5.35
C CYS A 83 9.49 -9.03 -6.08
N PRO A 84 10.63 -8.98 -5.35
CA PRO A 84 11.93 -9.24 -5.96
C PRO A 84 12.11 -10.69 -6.41
#